data_dc996ce192475829d09103f93378e6b8
#
_entry.id   dc996ce192475829d09103f93378e6b8
#
_cell.length_a   1.000
_cell.length_b   1.000
_cell.length_c   1.000
_cell.angle_alpha   90.00
_cell.angle_beta   90.00
_cell.angle_gamma   90.00
#
_symmetry.space_group_name_H-M   'P 1'
#
loop_
_entity.id
_entity.type
_entity.pdbx_description
1 polymer ?
#
loop_
_entity_poly.entity_id
_entity_poly.type
_entity_poly.pdbx_seq_one_letter_code
_entity_poly.pdbx_strand_id
1 'polypeptide(L)'
;MSSTDGSSGGITRRGFLKGVTAAGALGLGLSGMTSTSGWLREASAEETVEERVAYTYHQAHCGGMCPLKCTVRDGRLVMVQPNDACAMDRLKTICLKGISEVQHIYGDGRIQAPLKRVGDRGTNQFEQVSWEEALDDIASHIKQAQDTYGKNSVVVTTSSETDCVFLQAMLGAQGRGNTGIDIGYGNGLDPSMGLGGGYAMSTPEARDWVNSKLVLTVGSNFCESTLPQVRLFFEAKEAGAKMITVDPHYSTTASKSDEWIPIEPGTDAALYFGMIVHIVEQGLIDQDFMKQHTSYPFLVDVATGKLIREHEPQMVVDEEGNEAPEDGQADPFYVIDEATGAVVPYQQTTNPSLSGTVEFRGATVRTVYDLLLDSLANYSVDWASEITGIPAEKIKELAELYAEGPSSLALGWGGNDKIANADVAGHAAAVLVALTGNVGKPGTGVGVYVGGTYNCHTAALGEWALPEDGCC
;
A
#
# COMPACT_ATOMS: atom_id res chain seq x y z
N MET A 1 17.52 -38.07 -37.96
CA MET A 1 17.94 -36.99 -38.88
C MET A 1 17.24 -35.76 -38.44
N SER A 2 17.79 -34.72 -38.01
CA SER A 2 19.08 -34.19 -37.62
C SER A 2 18.83 -33.18 -36.48
N SER A 3 19.64 -33.30 -35.46
CA SER A 3 19.73 -32.39 -34.31
C SER A 3 20.24 -31.02 -34.75
N THR A 4 19.66 -29.95 -34.20
CA THR A 4 20.39 -28.68 -34.10
C THR A 4 20.34 -28.22 -32.65
N ASP A 5 21.46 -28.37 -31.99
CA ASP A 5 21.82 -27.75 -30.71
C ASP A 5 21.78 -26.23 -30.84
N GLY A 6 21.02 -25.61 -29.93
CA GLY A 6 21.04 -24.17 -29.67
C GLY A 6 21.50 -23.92 -28.24
N SER A 7 22.80 -23.81 -28.02
CA SER A 7 23.37 -23.44 -26.74
C SER A 7 23.02 -21.98 -26.39
N SER A 8 22.09 -21.79 -25.46
CA SER A 8 21.87 -20.52 -24.79
C SER A 8 23.00 -20.30 -23.78
N GLY A 9 23.94 -19.43 -24.11
CA GLY A 9 25.03 -19.00 -23.23
C GLY A 9 24.49 -18.18 -22.06
N GLY A 10 24.10 -18.84 -20.98
CA GLY A 10 23.78 -18.18 -19.70
C GLY A 10 25.05 -17.62 -19.07
N ILE A 11 25.03 -16.36 -18.68
CA ILE A 11 26.11 -15.71 -17.92
C ILE A 11 26.20 -16.41 -16.57
N THR A 12 27.30 -17.13 -16.33
CA THR A 12 27.53 -17.79 -15.05
C THR A 12 27.85 -16.73 -13.96
N ARG A 13 27.49 -17.00 -12.71
CA ARG A 13 27.82 -16.14 -11.54
C ARG A 13 29.30 -15.72 -11.50
N ARG A 14 30.17 -16.59 -11.92
CA ARG A 14 31.62 -16.35 -12.00
C ARG A 14 32.00 -15.40 -13.14
N GLY A 15 31.22 -15.37 -14.24
CA GLY A 15 31.39 -14.42 -15.35
C GLY A 15 30.93 -13.02 -14.98
N PHE A 16 29.84 -12.93 -14.23
CA PHE A 16 29.31 -11.66 -13.73
C PHE A 16 30.27 -11.01 -12.72
N LEU A 17 30.78 -11.78 -11.75
CA LEU A 17 31.75 -11.29 -10.76
C LEU A 17 33.10 -10.91 -11.38
N LYS A 18 33.55 -11.62 -12.40
CA LYS A 18 34.80 -11.25 -13.12
C LYS A 18 34.63 -9.98 -13.96
N GLY A 19 33.42 -9.71 -14.49
CA GLY A 19 33.11 -8.46 -15.19
C GLY A 19 33.12 -7.25 -14.25
N VAL A 20 32.61 -7.40 -13.03
CA VAL A 20 32.57 -6.34 -12.03
C VAL A 20 33.96 -6.04 -11.43
N THR A 21 34.79 -7.06 -11.23
CA THR A 21 36.19 -6.87 -10.71
C THR A 21 37.12 -6.28 -11.77
N ALA A 22 36.92 -6.55 -13.05
CA ALA A 22 37.75 -5.96 -14.11
C ALA A 22 37.47 -4.46 -14.33
N ALA A 23 36.21 -4.01 -14.09
CA ALA A 23 35.85 -2.60 -14.17
C ALA A 23 36.33 -1.78 -12.96
N GLY A 24 36.50 -2.39 -11.79
CA GLY A 24 36.98 -1.73 -10.56
C GLY A 24 38.50 -1.51 -10.46
N ALA A 25 39.31 -2.24 -11.25
CA ALA A 25 40.77 -2.21 -11.14
C ALA A 25 41.46 -1.14 -12.00
N LEU A 26 40.73 -0.45 -12.89
CA LEU A 26 41.28 0.57 -13.80
C LEU A 26 41.07 2.02 -13.34
N GLY A 27 40.48 2.24 -12.18
CA GLY A 27 40.12 3.57 -11.68
C GLY A 27 41.04 4.25 -10.66
N LEU A 28 42.17 3.63 -10.26
CA LEU A 28 43.09 4.18 -9.27
C LEU A 28 44.48 4.42 -9.85
N GLY A 29 44.70 5.59 -10.39
CA GLY A 29 46.03 6.06 -10.73
C GLY A 29 46.00 7.36 -11.47
N LEU A 30 46.28 8.43 -10.76
CA LEU A 30 47.02 9.62 -11.13
C LEU A 30 46.41 10.89 -10.53
N SER A 31 46.79 11.15 -9.28
CA SER A 31 46.90 12.51 -8.77
C SER A 31 48.40 12.88 -8.70
N GLY A 32 48.81 13.83 -9.51
CA GLY A 32 50.14 14.41 -9.49
C GLY A 32 50.08 15.78 -10.12
N MET A 33 50.02 16.82 -9.27
CA MET A 33 50.23 18.22 -9.68
C MET A 33 51.70 18.43 -10.08
N THR A 34 51.94 19.13 -11.19
CA THR A 34 52.97 20.19 -11.26
C THR A 34 52.76 21.07 -12.49
N SER A 35 52.65 22.35 -12.22
CA SER A 35 53.01 23.62 -12.84
C SER A 35 53.50 23.69 -14.30
N THR A 36 52.83 24.64 -15.00
CA THR A 36 53.27 25.68 -15.93
C THR A 36 54.11 25.34 -17.15
N SER A 37 53.66 25.96 -18.25
CA SER A 37 54.29 26.29 -19.50
C SER A 37 54.31 25.24 -20.61
N GLY A 38 53.60 25.58 -21.67
CA GLY A 38 53.73 24.90 -22.97
C GLY A 38 52.50 25.01 -23.82
N TRP A 39 52.33 26.14 -24.51
CA TRP A 39 51.48 26.24 -25.68
C TRP A 39 52.05 25.34 -26.77
N LEU A 40 51.24 24.35 -27.13
CA LEU A 40 51.28 23.41 -28.21
C LEU A 40 51.23 21.97 -27.63
N ARG A 41 50.03 21.54 -27.21
CA ARG A 41 49.78 20.13 -27.13
C ARG A 41 49.33 19.69 -28.53
N GLU A 42 50.16 18.87 -29.16
CA GLU A 42 49.76 17.99 -30.24
C GLU A 42 48.43 17.31 -29.87
N ALA A 43 47.50 17.27 -30.82
CA ALA A 43 46.25 16.57 -30.68
C ALA A 43 46.55 15.11 -30.32
N SER A 44 46.62 14.84 -29.03
CA SER A 44 46.57 13.45 -28.55
C SER A 44 45.22 12.91 -28.96
N ALA A 45 45.20 11.72 -29.48
CA ALA A 45 44.02 10.97 -29.87
C ALA A 45 42.88 11.25 -28.89
N GLU A 46 41.74 11.68 -29.36
CA GLU A 46 40.53 11.81 -28.57
C GLU A 46 40.32 10.46 -27.89
N GLU A 47 40.53 10.41 -26.59
CA GLU A 47 40.06 9.27 -25.76
C GLU A 47 38.57 9.24 -25.99
N THR A 48 38.13 8.26 -26.75
CA THR A 48 36.70 8.06 -27.02
C THR A 48 36.04 7.66 -25.71
N VAL A 49 35.42 8.65 -25.06
CA VAL A 49 34.62 8.44 -23.84
C VAL A 49 33.49 7.48 -24.21
N GLU A 50 33.48 6.31 -23.60
CA GLU A 50 32.38 5.36 -23.78
C GLU A 50 31.19 5.88 -23.01
N GLU A 51 30.22 6.45 -23.68
CA GLU A 51 28.95 6.86 -23.08
C GLU A 51 27.83 5.92 -23.49
N ARG A 52 27.05 5.44 -22.51
CA ARG A 52 25.85 4.64 -22.75
C ARG A 52 24.70 5.13 -21.87
N VAL A 53 23.48 4.91 -22.36
CA VAL A 53 22.26 5.11 -21.61
C VAL A 53 21.75 3.76 -21.13
N ALA A 54 21.42 3.68 -19.85
CA ALA A 54 20.74 2.53 -19.24
C ALA A 54 19.41 2.97 -18.66
N TYR A 55 18.42 2.10 -18.69
CA TYR A 55 17.12 2.33 -18.09
C TYR A 55 16.93 1.40 -16.90
N THR A 56 16.38 1.96 -15.83
CA THR A 56 16.04 1.24 -14.60
C THR A 56 14.87 1.94 -13.93
N TYR A 57 14.59 1.60 -12.70
CA TYR A 57 13.61 2.30 -11.88
C TYR A 57 14.16 2.54 -10.48
N HIS A 58 13.65 3.56 -9.83
CA HIS A 58 13.96 3.88 -8.45
C HIS A 58 12.76 3.49 -7.58
N GLN A 59 12.96 2.52 -6.72
CA GLN A 59 11.99 2.08 -5.74
C GLN A 59 12.47 2.54 -4.36
N ALA A 60 11.95 3.67 -3.93
CA ALA A 60 12.11 4.15 -2.56
C ALA A 60 10.82 3.88 -1.78
N HIS A 61 10.89 4.04 -0.48
CA HIS A 61 9.77 3.83 0.45
C HIS A 61 8.58 4.80 0.27
N CYS A 62 8.63 5.64 -0.75
CA CYS A 62 7.54 6.55 -1.12
C CYS A 62 6.49 5.93 -2.04
N GLY A 63 6.55 4.61 -2.32
CA GLY A 63 5.64 3.94 -3.25
C GLY A 63 5.77 4.37 -4.71
N GLY A 64 6.66 5.32 -5.03
CA GLY A 64 6.92 5.75 -6.40
C GLY A 64 7.91 4.81 -7.07
N MET A 65 7.47 4.09 -8.10
CA MET A 65 8.35 3.31 -8.98
C MET A 65 8.78 4.21 -10.14
N CYS A 66 9.68 5.15 -9.86
CA CYS A 66 10.09 6.15 -10.85
C CYS A 66 11.00 5.53 -11.92
N PRO A 67 10.58 5.48 -13.21
CA PRO A 67 11.43 5.03 -14.29
C PRO A 67 12.59 6.02 -14.51
N LEU A 68 13.80 5.50 -14.50
CA LEU A 68 15.03 6.27 -14.61
C LEU A 68 15.71 6.05 -15.95
N LYS A 69 16.26 7.15 -16.47
CA LYS A 69 17.24 7.18 -17.55
C LYS A 69 18.60 7.54 -16.95
N CYS A 70 19.54 6.62 -17.04
CA CYS A 70 20.85 6.69 -16.42
C CYS A 70 21.91 6.88 -17.49
N THR A 71 22.73 7.93 -17.41
CA THR A 71 23.89 8.11 -18.27
C THR A 71 25.13 7.55 -17.56
N VAL A 72 25.80 6.64 -18.23
CA VAL A 72 27.01 5.97 -17.76
C VAL A 72 28.17 6.35 -18.68
N ARG A 73 29.25 6.90 -18.14
CA ARG A 73 30.48 7.23 -18.86
C ARG A 73 31.63 6.43 -18.27
N ASP A 74 32.36 5.72 -19.12
CA ASP A 74 33.51 4.90 -18.71
C ASP A 74 33.20 3.99 -17.51
N GLY A 75 32.02 3.36 -17.54
CA GLY A 75 31.53 2.47 -16.47
C GLY A 75 31.01 3.17 -15.22
N ARG A 76 31.02 4.51 -15.15
CA ARG A 76 30.55 5.29 -14.01
C ARG A 76 29.21 5.97 -14.28
N LEU A 77 28.25 5.81 -13.38
CA LEU A 77 26.99 6.56 -13.43
C LEU A 77 27.27 8.05 -13.17
N VAL A 78 26.95 8.90 -14.13
CA VAL A 78 27.22 10.36 -14.04
C VAL A 78 25.96 11.20 -13.95
N MET A 79 24.82 10.69 -14.42
CA MET A 79 23.57 11.43 -14.39
C MET A 79 22.36 10.48 -14.32
N VAL A 80 21.38 10.89 -13.54
CA VAL A 80 20.05 10.25 -13.45
C VAL A 80 18.99 11.27 -13.81
N GLN A 81 18.09 10.88 -14.69
CA GLN A 81 16.99 11.73 -15.19
C GLN A 81 15.68 10.92 -15.20
N PRO A 82 14.50 11.57 -15.26
CA PRO A 82 13.26 10.89 -15.59
C PRO A 82 13.39 10.14 -16.92
N ASN A 83 12.78 8.96 -17.00
CA ASN A 83 12.68 8.26 -18.29
C ASN A 83 11.58 8.90 -19.15
N ASP A 84 11.97 9.73 -20.08
CA ASP A 84 11.11 10.44 -21.03
C ASP A 84 10.42 9.52 -22.05
N ALA A 85 10.95 8.32 -22.24
CA ALA A 85 10.36 7.28 -23.09
C ALA A 85 9.29 6.42 -22.40
N CYS A 86 9.04 6.63 -21.10
CA CYS A 86 7.98 5.91 -20.39
C CYS A 86 6.62 6.25 -21.00
N ALA A 87 5.80 5.21 -21.29
CA ALA A 87 4.47 5.40 -21.87
C ALA A 87 3.46 6.06 -20.89
N MET A 88 3.71 5.96 -19.58
CA MET A 88 2.82 6.52 -18.57
C MET A 88 3.31 7.90 -18.13
N ASP A 89 2.62 8.95 -18.52
CA ASP A 89 2.99 10.35 -18.23
C ASP A 89 3.17 10.62 -16.73
N ARG A 90 2.35 10.00 -15.87
CA ARG A 90 2.46 10.13 -14.41
C ARG A 90 3.79 9.65 -13.85
N LEU A 91 4.48 8.75 -14.56
CA LEU A 91 5.77 8.20 -14.15
C LEU A 91 6.95 8.94 -14.77
N LYS A 92 6.74 9.92 -15.65
CA LYS A 92 7.82 10.75 -16.25
C LYS A 92 8.37 11.79 -15.30
N THR A 93 8.26 11.57 -14.01
CA THR A 93 8.76 12.48 -12.97
C THR A 93 9.69 11.75 -12.02
N ILE A 94 10.63 12.47 -11.50
CA ILE A 94 11.59 12.00 -10.50
C ILE A 94 11.78 13.09 -9.46
N CYS A 95 11.77 12.73 -8.19
CA CYS A 95 12.05 13.68 -7.12
C CYS A 95 13.54 13.83 -6.89
N LEU A 96 13.89 14.75 -5.99
CA LEU A 96 15.30 15.04 -5.66
C LEU A 96 16.04 13.79 -5.13
N LYS A 97 15.37 12.87 -4.44
CA LYS A 97 15.97 11.59 -3.99
C LYS A 97 16.52 10.79 -5.17
N GLY A 98 15.72 10.62 -6.22
CA GLY A 98 16.16 9.89 -7.41
C GLY A 98 17.25 10.63 -8.20
N ILE A 99 17.19 11.97 -8.29
CA ILE A 99 18.25 12.77 -8.93
C ILE A 99 19.56 12.65 -8.17
N SER A 100 19.50 12.57 -6.83
CA SER A 100 20.68 12.48 -5.96
C SER A 100 21.30 11.09 -5.85
N GLU A 101 20.77 10.09 -6.54
CA GLU A 101 21.31 8.71 -6.50
C GLU A 101 22.79 8.63 -6.89
N VAL A 102 23.26 9.52 -7.78
CA VAL A 102 24.68 9.58 -8.11
C VAL A 102 25.53 9.85 -6.86
N GLN A 103 25.11 10.83 -6.05
CA GLN A 103 25.81 11.17 -4.81
C GLN A 103 25.65 10.06 -3.75
N HIS A 104 24.50 9.41 -3.70
CA HIS A 104 24.25 8.30 -2.79
C HIS A 104 25.13 7.09 -3.12
N ILE A 105 25.21 6.72 -4.40
CA ILE A 105 26.01 5.56 -4.86
C ILE A 105 27.51 5.77 -4.62
N TYR A 106 28.01 7.01 -4.79
CA TYR A 106 29.45 7.32 -4.69
C TYR A 106 29.80 8.13 -3.44
N GLY A 107 28.91 8.20 -2.47
CA GLY A 107 29.14 8.92 -1.22
C GLY A 107 30.18 8.25 -0.33
N ASP A 108 30.97 9.04 0.37
CA ASP A 108 32.06 8.54 1.24
C ASP A 108 31.57 7.64 2.38
N GLY A 109 30.33 7.81 2.82
CA GLY A 109 29.69 6.98 3.85
C GLY A 109 29.16 5.63 3.36
N ARG A 110 29.25 5.33 2.07
CA ARG A 110 28.77 4.07 1.53
C ARG A 110 29.65 2.90 1.97
N ILE A 111 29.03 1.88 2.55
CA ILE A 111 29.71 0.62 2.91
C ILE A 111 30.14 -0.09 1.62
N GLN A 112 31.44 -0.33 1.48
CA GLN A 112 32.05 -0.92 0.27
C GLN A 112 32.28 -2.43 0.39
N ALA A 113 32.32 -2.95 1.60
CA ALA A 113 32.56 -4.35 1.88
C ALA A 113 31.85 -4.79 3.16
N PRO A 114 31.65 -6.09 3.38
CA PRO A 114 31.09 -6.58 4.63
C PRO A 114 31.90 -6.12 5.84
N LEU A 115 31.21 -5.79 6.92
CA LEU A 115 31.80 -5.38 8.19
C LEU A 115 31.41 -6.37 9.29
N LYS A 116 32.39 -6.92 9.98
CA LYS A 116 32.23 -7.82 11.12
C LYS A 116 32.50 -7.05 12.41
N ARG A 117 31.57 -7.13 13.36
CA ARG A 117 31.77 -6.50 14.67
C ARG A 117 32.83 -7.29 15.47
N VAL A 118 33.83 -6.59 15.96
CA VAL A 118 34.94 -7.18 16.76
C VAL A 118 34.93 -6.71 18.21
N GLY A 119 34.19 -5.64 18.52
CA GLY A 119 34.01 -5.15 19.89
C GLY A 119 32.66 -5.56 20.50
N ASP A 120 32.44 -5.14 21.74
CA ASP A 120 31.17 -5.30 22.43
C ASP A 120 30.05 -4.56 21.70
N ARG A 121 28.79 -4.99 21.93
CA ARG A 121 27.62 -4.28 21.42
C ARG A 121 27.61 -2.84 21.89
N GLY A 122 27.40 -1.91 20.97
CA GLY A 122 27.37 -0.47 21.24
C GLY A 122 28.73 0.24 21.17
N THR A 123 29.85 -0.48 21.04
CA THR A 123 31.20 0.14 20.92
C THR A 123 31.53 0.62 19.52
N ASN A 124 30.71 0.25 18.52
CA ASN A 124 30.89 0.61 17.12
C ASN A 124 32.25 0.20 16.52
N GLN A 125 32.79 -0.91 16.99
CA GLN A 125 34.07 -1.46 16.53
C GLN A 125 33.83 -2.55 15.48
N PHE A 126 34.23 -2.31 14.24
CA PHE A 126 34.05 -3.21 13.10
C PHE A 126 35.35 -3.36 12.32
N GLU A 127 35.55 -4.54 11.76
CA GLU A 127 36.63 -4.85 10.80
C GLU A 127 36.02 -5.26 9.46
N GLN A 128 36.69 -4.88 8.39
CA GLN A 128 36.29 -5.30 7.05
C GLN A 128 36.70 -6.75 6.83
N VAL A 129 35.75 -7.56 6.33
CA VAL A 129 35.96 -8.95 5.98
C VAL A 129 35.63 -9.21 4.51
N SER A 130 36.03 -10.35 3.98
CA SER A 130 35.64 -10.76 2.63
C SER A 130 34.16 -11.18 2.58
N TRP A 131 33.55 -11.14 1.39
CA TRP A 131 32.21 -11.68 1.18
C TRP A 131 32.10 -13.16 1.51
N GLU A 132 33.17 -13.95 1.19
CA GLU A 132 33.23 -15.37 1.49
C GLU A 132 33.18 -15.61 3.01
N GLU A 133 34.05 -14.91 3.76
CA GLU A 133 34.02 -14.99 5.22
C GLU A 133 32.68 -14.57 5.83
N ALA A 134 32.12 -13.45 5.36
CA ALA A 134 30.85 -12.97 5.88
C ALA A 134 29.69 -13.95 5.65
N LEU A 135 29.61 -14.52 4.45
CA LEU A 135 28.54 -15.47 4.09
C LEU A 135 28.70 -16.80 4.83
N ASP A 136 29.93 -17.30 4.98
CA ASP A 136 30.21 -18.53 5.72
C ASP A 136 29.89 -18.37 7.21
N ASP A 137 30.22 -17.20 7.79
CA ASP A 137 29.95 -16.89 9.19
C ASP A 137 28.41 -16.81 9.43
N ILE A 138 27.67 -16.11 8.56
CA ILE A 138 26.20 -16.01 8.62
C ILE A 138 25.58 -17.41 8.49
N ALA A 139 25.98 -18.19 7.48
CA ALA A 139 25.43 -19.52 7.24
C ALA A 139 25.68 -20.47 8.41
N SER A 140 26.87 -20.40 9.02
CA SER A 140 27.24 -21.23 10.19
C SER A 140 26.37 -20.89 11.42
N HIS A 141 26.11 -19.59 11.67
CA HIS A 141 25.25 -19.15 12.77
C HIS A 141 23.79 -19.53 12.57
N ILE A 142 23.26 -19.39 11.35
CA ILE A 142 21.92 -19.84 11.00
C ILE A 142 21.79 -21.33 11.24
N LYS A 143 22.71 -22.12 10.71
CA LYS A 143 22.71 -23.58 10.89
C LYS A 143 22.83 -23.97 12.37
N GLN A 144 23.72 -23.36 13.12
CA GLN A 144 23.86 -23.59 14.55
C GLN A 144 22.57 -23.29 15.32
N ALA A 145 21.90 -22.18 15.01
CA ALA A 145 20.63 -21.82 15.63
C ALA A 145 19.56 -22.88 15.33
N GLN A 146 19.43 -23.28 14.09
CA GLN A 146 18.46 -24.30 13.66
C GLN A 146 18.75 -25.68 14.27
N ASP A 147 20.03 -26.10 14.31
CA ASP A 147 20.42 -27.38 14.90
C ASP A 147 20.19 -27.41 16.43
N THR A 148 20.31 -26.24 17.10
CA THR A 148 20.18 -26.14 18.56
C THR A 148 18.74 -25.93 19.02
N TYR A 149 17.98 -25.08 18.32
CA TYR A 149 16.67 -24.59 18.76
C TYR A 149 15.53 -24.91 17.79
N GLY A 150 15.82 -25.60 16.68
CA GLY A 150 14.86 -25.95 15.63
C GLY A 150 14.68 -24.84 14.56
N LYS A 151 13.98 -25.19 13.48
CA LYS A 151 13.78 -24.30 12.31
C LYS A 151 13.14 -22.94 12.66
N ASN A 152 12.27 -22.92 13.67
CA ASN A 152 11.58 -21.70 14.13
C ASN A 152 12.47 -20.69 14.85
N SER A 153 13.73 -21.06 15.14
CA SER A 153 14.69 -20.15 15.80
C SER A 153 15.20 -19.05 14.87
N VAL A 154 15.01 -19.21 13.57
CA VAL A 154 15.42 -18.22 12.56
C VAL A 154 14.21 -17.53 12.00
N VAL A 155 14.13 -16.21 12.21
CA VAL A 155 13.07 -15.35 11.70
C VAL A 155 13.64 -14.44 10.63
N VAL A 156 13.03 -14.47 9.45
CA VAL A 156 13.38 -13.59 8.34
C VAL A 156 12.47 -12.37 8.38
N THR A 157 13.04 -11.18 8.46
CA THR A 157 12.31 -9.92 8.40
C THR A 157 12.86 -9.07 7.27
N THR A 158 12.04 -8.65 6.36
CA THR A 158 12.38 -7.68 5.32
C THR A 158 11.20 -6.76 5.05
N SER A 159 11.44 -5.64 4.40
CA SER A 159 10.40 -4.74 3.92
C SER A 159 9.75 -5.23 2.61
N SER A 160 10.32 -6.23 1.97
CA SER A 160 9.81 -6.85 0.75
C SER A 160 9.30 -8.25 1.05
N GLU A 161 8.04 -8.49 0.79
CA GLU A 161 7.43 -9.82 0.98
C GLU A 161 8.08 -10.87 0.10
N THR A 162 8.43 -10.53 -1.15
CA THR A 162 9.10 -11.44 -2.09
C THR A 162 10.42 -11.94 -1.53
N ASP A 163 11.26 -11.00 -1.06
CA ASP A 163 12.56 -11.34 -0.52
C ASP A 163 12.42 -12.17 0.76
N CYS A 164 11.43 -11.85 1.58
CA CYS A 164 11.15 -12.56 2.81
C CYS A 164 10.78 -14.02 2.54
N VAL A 165 9.82 -14.25 1.65
CA VAL A 165 9.36 -15.60 1.28
C VAL A 165 10.48 -16.39 0.62
N PHE A 166 11.25 -15.79 -0.28
CA PHE A 166 12.36 -16.44 -0.94
C PHE A 166 13.46 -16.85 0.05
N LEU A 167 13.88 -15.95 0.93
CA LEU A 167 14.88 -16.24 1.95
C LEU A 167 14.37 -17.27 2.96
N GLN A 168 13.09 -17.18 3.35
CA GLN A 168 12.46 -18.13 4.25
C GLN A 168 12.50 -19.55 3.67
N ALA A 169 12.14 -19.71 2.39
CA ALA A 169 12.22 -20.99 1.69
C ALA A 169 13.66 -21.49 1.56
N MET A 170 14.58 -20.63 1.17
CA MET A 170 16.01 -20.96 1.00
C MET A 170 16.67 -21.40 2.30
N LEU A 171 16.32 -20.78 3.41
CA LEU A 171 16.89 -21.05 4.72
C LEU A 171 16.13 -22.14 5.48
N GLY A 172 14.98 -22.59 4.98
CA GLY A 172 14.08 -23.47 5.72
C GLY A 172 13.60 -22.84 7.05
N ALA A 173 13.59 -21.52 7.12
CA ALA A 173 13.13 -20.78 8.28
C ALA A 173 11.60 -20.71 8.31
N GLN A 174 10.99 -20.85 9.48
CA GLN A 174 9.51 -20.84 9.63
C GLN A 174 8.99 -19.51 10.19
N GLY A 175 9.85 -18.65 10.69
CA GLY A 175 9.45 -17.36 11.25
C GLY A 175 9.40 -16.27 10.18
N ARG A 176 8.25 -15.62 10.02
CA ARG A 176 8.09 -14.41 9.22
C ARG A 176 7.83 -13.22 10.15
N GLY A 177 8.68 -12.23 10.05
CA GLY A 177 8.58 -11.04 10.89
C GLY A 177 7.80 -9.92 10.23
N ASN A 178 6.58 -10.18 9.74
CA ASN A 178 5.67 -9.09 9.44
C ASN A 178 4.67 -8.97 10.59
N THR A 179 4.63 -7.82 11.22
CA THR A 179 3.66 -7.55 12.28
C THR A 179 2.37 -7.06 11.65
N GLY A 180 1.24 -7.69 11.95
CA GLY A 180 -0.08 -7.29 11.46
C GLY A 180 -0.48 -5.84 11.77
N ILE A 181 0.27 -5.17 12.62
CA ILE A 181 0.18 -3.74 12.91
C ILE A 181 0.45 -2.86 11.67
N ASP A 182 1.21 -3.36 10.69
CA ASP A 182 1.60 -2.57 9.53
C ASP A 182 0.49 -2.43 8.47
N ILE A 183 -0.62 -3.13 8.63
CA ILE A 183 -1.78 -3.11 7.72
C ILE A 183 -3.11 -2.99 8.49
N GLY A 184 -3.08 -2.38 9.68
CA GLY A 184 -4.26 -2.28 10.54
C GLY A 184 -5.46 -1.68 9.85
N TYR A 185 -5.28 -0.57 9.17
CA TYR A 185 -6.34 0.10 8.42
C TYR A 185 -6.91 -0.76 7.28
N GLY A 186 -6.03 -1.41 6.53
CA GLY A 186 -6.40 -2.29 5.43
C GLY A 186 -7.20 -3.50 5.87
N ASN A 187 -6.95 -4.02 7.07
CA ASN A 187 -7.72 -5.14 7.64
C ASN A 187 -9.20 -4.79 7.87
N GLY A 188 -9.54 -3.52 8.02
CA GLY A 188 -10.93 -3.06 8.09
C GLY A 188 -11.49 -2.62 6.76
N LEU A 189 -10.69 -1.85 5.99
CA LEU A 189 -11.12 -1.25 4.73
C LEU A 189 -11.36 -2.29 3.62
N ASP A 190 -10.36 -3.14 3.34
CA ASP A 190 -10.40 -4.04 2.20
C ASP A 190 -11.53 -5.07 2.30
N PRO A 191 -11.72 -5.81 3.42
CA PRO A 191 -12.84 -6.73 3.55
C PRO A 191 -14.19 -6.02 3.45
N SER A 192 -14.31 -4.81 3.99
CA SER A 192 -15.54 -4.02 3.94
C SER A 192 -15.90 -3.57 2.53
N MET A 193 -14.90 -3.45 1.64
CA MET A 193 -15.09 -3.12 0.23
C MET A 193 -15.17 -4.37 -0.67
N GLY A 194 -15.18 -5.57 -0.10
CA GLY A 194 -15.20 -6.81 -0.86
C GLY A 194 -13.86 -7.14 -1.54
N LEU A 195 -12.78 -6.53 -1.07
CA LEU A 195 -11.42 -6.78 -1.54
C LEU A 195 -10.73 -7.76 -0.59
N GLY A 196 -10.03 -8.75 -1.13
CA GLY A 196 -9.20 -9.64 -0.33
C GLY A 196 -7.84 -9.03 -0.04
N GLY A 197 -7.26 -9.32 1.12
CA GLY A 197 -5.84 -9.18 1.35
C GLY A 197 -5.34 -8.17 2.38
N GLY A 198 -6.13 -7.24 2.86
CA GLY A 198 -5.73 -6.31 3.95
C GLY A 198 -4.60 -5.33 3.58
N TYR A 199 -4.38 -5.07 2.29
CA TYR A 199 -3.32 -4.17 1.81
C TYR A 199 -3.77 -2.72 1.61
N ALA A 200 -4.97 -2.37 2.04
CA ALA A 200 -5.51 -1.02 1.93
C ALA A 200 -5.42 -0.47 0.50
N MET A 201 -5.94 -1.26 -0.44
CA MET A 201 -5.95 -0.95 -1.87
C MET A 201 -6.53 0.44 -2.11
N SER A 202 -5.86 1.18 -2.96
CA SER A 202 -6.21 2.55 -3.27
C SER A 202 -7.10 2.62 -4.51
N THR A 203 -8.27 3.18 -4.37
CA THR A 203 -9.15 3.57 -5.48
C THR A 203 -9.65 5.00 -5.25
N PRO A 204 -9.49 5.94 -6.17
CA PRO A 204 -8.76 5.94 -7.42
C PRO A 204 -7.29 6.33 -7.28
N GLU A 205 -6.60 6.45 -8.42
CA GLU A 205 -5.29 7.08 -8.46
C GLU A 205 -5.38 8.59 -8.15
N ALA A 206 -4.36 9.15 -7.51
CA ALA A 206 -4.30 10.60 -7.22
C ALA A 206 -4.48 11.50 -8.47
N ARG A 207 -4.23 10.97 -9.68
CA ARG A 207 -4.46 11.67 -10.94
C ARG A 207 -5.95 11.99 -11.17
N ASP A 208 -6.85 11.21 -10.59
CA ASP A 208 -8.28 11.43 -10.72
C ASP A 208 -8.81 12.53 -9.78
N TRP A 209 -8.00 13.00 -8.83
CA TRP A 209 -8.37 14.09 -7.93
C TRP A 209 -8.72 15.41 -8.65
N VAL A 210 -8.28 15.59 -9.89
CA VAL A 210 -8.71 16.73 -10.73
C VAL A 210 -10.21 16.76 -10.97
N ASN A 211 -10.90 15.64 -10.79
CA ASN A 211 -12.35 15.50 -10.90
C ASN A 211 -13.05 15.62 -9.54
N SER A 212 -12.31 15.70 -8.42
CA SER A 212 -12.89 15.81 -7.08
C SER A 212 -13.30 17.25 -6.79
N LYS A 213 -14.40 17.43 -6.02
CA LYS A 213 -14.69 18.68 -5.34
C LYS A 213 -13.94 18.80 -4.02
N LEU A 214 -13.79 17.67 -3.33
CA LEU A 214 -13.05 17.55 -2.07
C LEU A 214 -12.04 16.42 -2.14
N VAL A 215 -10.82 16.69 -1.73
CA VAL A 215 -9.84 15.67 -1.36
C VAL A 215 -9.56 15.81 0.13
N LEU A 216 -10.02 14.84 0.90
CA LEU A 216 -9.81 14.77 2.34
C LEU A 216 -8.61 13.85 2.61
N THR A 217 -7.50 14.43 3.08
CA THR A 217 -6.32 13.66 3.51
C THR A 217 -6.36 13.51 5.03
N VAL A 218 -6.27 12.26 5.51
CA VAL A 218 -6.31 11.95 6.94
C VAL A 218 -5.05 11.20 7.34
N GLY A 219 -4.26 11.78 8.23
CA GLY A 219 -2.98 11.23 8.70
C GLY A 219 -1.96 11.00 7.58
N SER A 220 -2.09 11.74 6.47
CA SER A 220 -1.30 11.54 5.25
C SER A 220 -0.45 12.77 4.93
N ASN A 221 0.86 12.64 5.07
CA ASN A 221 1.79 13.67 4.62
C ASN A 221 2.21 13.44 3.15
N PHE A 222 1.23 13.46 2.25
CA PHE A 222 1.36 13.15 0.83
C PHE A 222 2.50 13.93 0.15
N CYS A 223 2.65 15.22 0.48
CA CYS A 223 3.69 16.08 -0.11
C CYS A 223 5.13 15.69 0.29
N GLU A 224 5.33 14.85 1.28
CA GLU A 224 6.65 14.34 1.66
C GLU A 224 6.79 12.83 1.47
N SER A 225 5.73 12.07 1.70
CA SER A 225 5.78 10.61 1.62
C SER A 225 5.60 10.08 0.19
N THR A 226 4.87 10.81 -0.68
CA THR A 226 4.57 10.39 -2.05
C THR A 226 5.12 11.39 -3.08
N LEU A 227 6.36 11.79 -2.90
CA LEU A 227 7.02 12.88 -3.64
C LEU A 227 6.84 12.87 -5.17
N PRO A 228 6.91 11.75 -5.89
CA PRO A 228 6.75 11.74 -7.34
C PRO A 228 5.37 12.19 -7.80
N GLN A 229 4.39 12.16 -6.91
CA GLN A 229 3.00 12.45 -7.22
C GLN A 229 2.51 13.78 -6.62
N VAL A 230 3.37 14.53 -5.94
CA VAL A 230 3.03 15.83 -5.33
C VAL A 230 2.42 16.80 -6.36
N ARG A 231 2.86 16.74 -7.60
CA ARG A 231 2.26 17.56 -8.67
C ARG A 231 0.76 17.31 -8.82
N LEU A 232 0.31 16.07 -8.62
CA LEU A 232 -1.11 15.70 -8.76
C LEU A 232 -1.97 16.36 -7.69
N PHE A 233 -1.42 16.56 -6.49
CA PHE A 233 -2.07 17.34 -5.44
C PHE A 233 -2.31 18.79 -5.89
N PHE A 234 -1.30 19.42 -6.51
CA PHE A 234 -1.43 20.80 -7.00
C PHE A 234 -2.30 20.89 -8.25
N GLU A 235 -2.21 19.92 -9.17
CA GLU A 235 -3.09 19.84 -10.35
C GLU A 235 -4.56 19.75 -9.95
N ALA A 236 -4.89 18.93 -8.94
CA ALA A 236 -6.24 18.84 -8.39
C ALA A 236 -6.70 20.18 -7.79
N LYS A 237 -5.84 20.83 -7.02
CA LYS A 237 -6.12 22.15 -6.43
C LYS A 237 -6.32 23.23 -7.48
N GLU A 238 -5.51 23.24 -8.52
CA GLU A 238 -5.66 24.15 -9.67
C GLU A 238 -6.93 23.87 -10.47
N ALA A 239 -7.38 22.61 -10.52
CA ALA A 239 -8.66 22.24 -11.13
C ALA A 239 -9.88 22.62 -10.27
N GLY A 240 -9.68 23.07 -9.03
CA GLY A 240 -10.73 23.57 -8.14
C GLY A 240 -11.12 22.61 -7.03
N ALA A 241 -10.43 21.49 -6.84
CA ALA A 241 -10.64 20.62 -5.70
C ALA A 241 -10.26 21.34 -4.39
N LYS A 242 -11.13 21.28 -3.38
CA LYS A 242 -10.81 21.73 -2.03
C LYS A 242 -9.95 20.64 -1.36
N MET A 243 -8.74 21.02 -0.91
CA MET A 243 -7.82 20.12 -0.23
C MET A 243 -7.91 20.37 1.27
N ILE A 244 -8.42 19.39 2.02
CA ILE A 244 -8.49 19.45 3.50
C ILE A 244 -7.58 18.37 4.07
N THR A 245 -6.74 18.73 5.02
CA THR A 245 -5.86 17.81 5.74
C THR A 245 -6.24 17.72 7.21
N VAL A 246 -6.60 16.52 7.66
CA VAL A 246 -6.77 16.17 9.07
C VAL A 246 -5.51 15.47 9.53
N ASP A 247 -4.76 16.06 10.45
CA ASP A 247 -3.46 15.54 10.88
C ASP A 247 -3.12 16.16 12.24
N PRO A 248 -2.63 15.39 13.22
CA PRO A 248 -2.18 15.95 14.50
C PRO A 248 -0.98 16.90 14.33
N HIS A 249 -0.24 16.75 13.23
CA HIS A 249 0.93 17.56 12.92
C HIS A 249 0.65 18.52 11.77
N TYR A 250 1.07 19.79 11.91
CA TYR A 250 1.05 20.75 10.81
C TYR A 250 2.13 20.41 9.79
N SER A 251 1.86 19.37 9.01
CA SER A 251 2.78 18.78 8.03
C SER A 251 2.97 19.66 6.78
N THR A 252 3.90 19.29 5.92
CA THR A 252 4.05 19.92 4.60
C THR A 252 2.76 19.84 3.79
N THR A 253 2.05 18.73 3.83
CA THR A 253 0.72 18.59 3.18
C THR A 253 -0.29 19.55 3.79
N ALA A 254 -0.38 19.59 5.11
CA ALA A 254 -1.27 20.53 5.80
C ALA A 254 -0.96 21.98 5.40
N SER A 255 0.31 22.36 5.30
CA SER A 255 0.72 23.72 4.90
C SER A 255 0.37 24.10 3.46
N LYS A 256 0.04 23.14 2.60
CA LYS A 256 -0.34 23.32 1.19
C LYS A 256 -1.82 23.13 0.94
N SER A 257 -2.52 22.53 1.89
CA SER A 257 -3.97 22.36 1.86
C SER A 257 -4.70 23.71 2.01
N ASP A 258 -5.97 23.74 1.65
CA ASP A 258 -6.82 24.92 1.84
C ASP A 258 -7.25 25.04 3.30
N GLU A 259 -7.26 23.90 4.01
CA GLU A 259 -7.58 23.86 5.43
C GLU A 259 -6.81 22.71 6.12
N TRP A 260 -6.32 22.98 7.32
CA TRP A 260 -5.77 21.99 8.24
C TRP A 260 -6.67 21.88 9.47
N ILE A 261 -7.04 20.66 9.81
CA ILE A 261 -7.85 20.34 10.98
C ILE A 261 -6.98 19.49 11.92
N PRO A 262 -6.56 20.03 13.06
CA PRO A 262 -5.83 19.23 14.05
C PRO A 262 -6.76 18.19 14.67
N ILE A 263 -6.20 16.99 14.95
CA ILE A 263 -6.91 15.87 15.56
C ILE A 263 -6.06 15.25 16.65
N GLU A 264 -6.67 14.75 17.72
CA GLU A 264 -5.96 13.93 18.71
C GLU A 264 -5.48 12.62 18.07
N PRO A 265 -4.18 12.25 18.24
CA PRO A 265 -3.63 11.06 17.61
C PRO A 265 -4.41 9.78 17.93
N GLY A 266 -4.70 8.98 16.89
CA GLY A 266 -5.35 7.68 17.04
C GLY A 266 -6.87 7.73 17.23
N THR A 267 -7.50 8.86 16.92
CA THR A 267 -8.95 9.04 17.08
C THR A 267 -9.71 9.15 15.75
N ASP A 268 -9.08 8.76 14.65
CA ASP A 268 -9.64 8.83 13.30
C ASP A 268 -11.00 8.11 13.18
N ALA A 269 -11.15 6.95 13.84
CA ALA A 269 -12.41 6.22 13.87
C ALA A 269 -13.55 7.08 14.45
N ALA A 270 -13.28 7.82 15.53
CA ALA A 270 -14.30 8.69 16.13
C ALA A 270 -14.69 9.83 15.19
N LEU A 271 -13.75 10.40 14.43
CA LEU A 271 -14.06 11.38 13.39
C LEU A 271 -15.04 10.80 12.35
N TYR A 272 -14.73 9.61 11.83
CA TYR A 272 -15.62 8.99 10.83
C TYR A 272 -16.98 8.65 11.41
N PHE A 273 -17.07 8.13 12.64
CA PHE A 273 -18.36 7.92 13.30
C PHE A 273 -19.16 9.21 13.45
N GLY A 274 -18.52 10.30 13.85
CA GLY A 274 -19.19 11.61 13.94
C GLY A 274 -19.72 12.10 12.59
N MET A 275 -18.92 11.94 11.52
CA MET A 275 -19.36 12.27 10.16
C MET A 275 -20.51 11.37 9.70
N ILE A 276 -20.43 10.06 9.93
CA ILE A 276 -21.45 9.08 9.57
C ILE A 276 -22.76 9.39 10.27
N VAL A 277 -22.76 9.65 11.58
CA VAL A 277 -23.96 10.00 12.35
C VAL A 277 -24.62 11.25 11.74
N HIS A 278 -23.85 12.31 11.50
CA HIS A 278 -24.41 13.53 10.90
C HIS A 278 -24.98 13.30 9.50
N ILE A 279 -24.29 12.56 8.64
CA ILE A 279 -24.75 12.20 7.29
C ILE A 279 -26.10 11.46 7.34
N VAL A 280 -26.20 10.49 8.25
CA VAL A 280 -27.44 9.71 8.42
C VAL A 280 -28.57 10.57 8.98
N GLU A 281 -28.31 11.36 10.02
CA GLU A 281 -29.31 12.24 10.65
C GLU A 281 -29.83 13.31 9.69
N GLN A 282 -29.00 13.83 8.81
CA GLN A 282 -29.38 14.84 7.83
C GLN A 282 -29.92 14.23 6.51
N GLY A 283 -29.90 12.90 6.37
CA GLY A 283 -30.35 12.23 5.16
C GLY A 283 -29.46 12.47 3.94
N LEU A 284 -28.16 12.75 4.17
CA LEU A 284 -27.15 13.03 3.13
C LEU A 284 -26.57 11.74 2.53
N ILE A 285 -27.36 10.68 2.44
CA ILE A 285 -26.99 9.38 1.92
C ILE A 285 -27.34 9.22 0.44
N ASP A 286 -26.52 8.51 -0.33
CA ASP A 286 -26.81 8.09 -1.70
C ASP A 286 -27.59 6.77 -1.67
N GLN A 287 -28.92 6.88 -1.53
CA GLN A 287 -29.80 5.70 -1.43
C GLN A 287 -29.72 4.78 -2.63
N ASP A 288 -29.59 5.33 -3.85
CA ASP A 288 -29.51 4.54 -5.07
C ASP A 288 -28.23 3.73 -5.10
N PHE A 289 -27.11 4.34 -4.73
CA PHE A 289 -25.84 3.64 -4.60
C PHE A 289 -25.92 2.54 -3.53
N MET A 290 -26.46 2.86 -2.37
CA MET A 290 -26.58 1.89 -1.26
C MET A 290 -27.43 0.68 -1.66
N LYS A 291 -28.52 0.88 -2.36
CA LYS A 291 -29.41 -0.19 -2.82
C LYS A 291 -28.77 -1.12 -3.86
N GLN A 292 -27.94 -0.55 -4.73
CA GLN A 292 -27.41 -1.28 -5.90
C GLN A 292 -26.00 -1.85 -5.71
N HIS A 293 -25.20 -1.22 -4.83
CA HIS A 293 -23.76 -1.49 -4.76
C HIS A 293 -23.25 -1.87 -3.37
N THR A 294 -24.16 -2.03 -2.41
CA THR A 294 -23.78 -2.41 -1.04
C THR A 294 -24.63 -3.55 -0.51
N SER A 295 -24.20 -4.12 0.61
CA SER A 295 -24.95 -5.15 1.33
C SER A 295 -26.06 -4.59 2.24
N TYR A 296 -26.26 -3.28 2.29
CA TYR A 296 -27.23 -2.65 3.21
C TYR A 296 -28.66 -3.15 3.07
N PRO A 297 -29.19 -3.48 1.88
CA PRO A 297 -30.53 -4.03 1.73
C PRO A 297 -30.65 -5.50 2.17
N PHE A 298 -29.56 -6.23 2.34
CA PHE A 298 -29.59 -7.65 2.64
C PHE A 298 -30.16 -7.91 4.02
N LEU A 299 -30.87 -9.05 4.14
CA LEU A 299 -31.55 -9.45 5.36
C LEU A 299 -30.62 -10.28 6.25
N VAL A 300 -30.65 -9.97 7.54
CA VAL A 300 -29.93 -10.65 8.61
C VAL A 300 -30.95 -11.24 9.57
N ASP A 301 -30.77 -12.50 9.96
CA ASP A 301 -31.48 -13.11 11.07
C ASP A 301 -31.00 -12.45 12.38
N VAL A 302 -31.92 -11.82 13.09
CA VAL A 302 -31.61 -11.08 14.32
C VAL A 302 -31.07 -11.99 15.43
N ALA A 303 -31.52 -13.26 15.48
CA ALA A 303 -31.11 -14.18 16.52
C ALA A 303 -29.69 -14.73 16.32
N THR A 304 -29.28 -14.92 15.06
CA THR A 304 -28.00 -15.53 14.72
C THR A 304 -26.95 -14.57 14.21
N GLY A 305 -27.35 -13.36 13.79
CA GLY A 305 -26.49 -12.36 13.16
C GLY A 305 -26.02 -12.77 11.75
N LYS A 306 -26.63 -13.78 11.12
CA LYS A 306 -26.22 -14.27 9.81
C LYS A 306 -27.08 -13.69 8.70
N LEU A 307 -26.44 -13.39 7.56
CA LEU A 307 -27.15 -13.03 6.33
C LEU A 307 -28.02 -14.19 5.85
N ILE A 308 -29.24 -13.90 5.41
CA ILE A 308 -30.17 -14.89 4.87
C ILE A 308 -29.83 -15.20 3.42
N ARG A 309 -29.59 -16.48 3.14
CA ARG A 309 -29.37 -17.03 1.79
C ARG A 309 -30.47 -17.98 1.41
N GLU A 310 -30.57 -18.29 0.14
CA GLU A 310 -31.55 -19.30 -0.34
C GLU A 310 -31.21 -20.68 0.19
N HIS A 311 -29.94 -21.04 0.10
CA HIS A 311 -29.39 -22.23 0.76
C HIS A 311 -28.11 -21.79 1.49
N GLU A 312 -27.84 -22.44 2.62
CA GLU A 312 -26.51 -22.30 3.24
C GLU A 312 -25.49 -22.94 2.30
N PRO A 313 -24.34 -22.30 2.05
CA PRO A 313 -23.30 -22.87 1.20
C PRO A 313 -22.89 -24.21 1.77
N GLN A 314 -22.88 -25.25 0.94
CA GLN A 314 -22.28 -26.52 1.33
C GLN A 314 -20.79 -26.33 1.40
N MET A 315 -20.24 -26.53 2.58
CA MET A 315 -18.79 -26.47 2.78
C MET A 315 -18.22 -27.82 2.34
N VAL A 316 -17.30 -27.79 1.42
CA VAL A 316 -16.51 -28.94 1.01
C VAL A 316 -15.10 -28.79 1.56
N VAL A 317 -14.54 -29.90 1.97
CA VAL A 317 -13.16 -29.97 2.41
C VAL A 317 -12.34 -30.33 1.18
N ASP A 318 -11.38 -29.49 0.82
CA ASP A 318 -10.45 -29.76 -0.27
C ASP A 318 -9.48 -30.89 0.07
N GLU A 319 -8.65 -31.27 -0.89
CA GLU A 319 -7.67 -32.35 -0.70
C GLU A 319 -6.62 -32.02 0.36
N GLU A 320 -6.44 -30.71 0.67
CA GLU A 320 -5.55 -30.18 1.69
C GLU A 320 -6.21 -30.05 3.07
N GLY A 321 -7.51 -30.31 3.18
CA GLY A 321 -8.25 -30.26 4.43
C GLY A 321 -8.83 -28.89 4.80
N ASN A 322 -8.81 -27.92 3.87
CA ASN A 322 -9.42 -26.61 4.08
C ASN A 322 -10.92 -26.67 3.78
N GLU A 323 -11.73 -26.04 4.64
CA GLU A 323 -13.16 -25.87 4.38
C GLU A 323 -13.39 -24.67 3.46
N ALA A 324 -13.94 -24.92 2.29
CA ALA A 324 -14.35 -23.90 1.33
C ALA A 324 -15.79 -24.15 0.86
N PRO A 325 -16.54 -23.10 0.45
CA PRO A 325 -17.83 -23.31 -0.20
C PRO A 325 -17.64 -24.10 -1.49
N GLU A 326 -18.52 -25.06 -1.75
CA GLU A 326 -18.56 -25.81 -3.01
C GLU A 326 -18.67 -24.84 -4.18
N ASP A 327 -17.82 -25.01 -5.20
CA ASP A 327 -17.58 -24.05 -6.27
C ASP A 327 -18.84 -23.52 -6.96
N GLY A 328 -18.92 -22.18 -7.06
CA GLY A 328 -19.49 -21.48 -8.21
C GLY A 328 -20.95 -21.03 -8.11
N GLN A 329 -21.70 -21.31 -7.07
CA GLN A 329 -23.02 -20.69 -6.86
C GLN A 329 -23.07 -20.00 -5.49
N ALA A 330 -22.71 -18.73 -5.48
CA ALA A 330 -23.12 -17.87 -4.38
C ALA A 330 -24.65 -17.86 -4.36
N ASP A 331 -25.26 -18.55 -3.39
CA ASP A 331 -26.70 -18.46 -3.21
C ASP A 331 -27.14 -17.02 -3.03
N PRO A 332 -28.19 -16.59 -3.73
CA PRO A 332 -28.64 -15.23 -3.66
C PRO A 332 -29.04 -14.85 -2.22
N PHE A 333 -28.60 -13.67 -1.79
CA PHE A 333 -29.11 -13.07 -0.58
C PHE A 333 -30.54 -12.59 -0.77
N TYR A 334 -31.29 -12.54 0.31
CA TYR A 334 -32.66 -12.03 0.33
C TYR A 334 -32.70 -10.56 0.70
N VAL A 335 -33.65 -9.87 0.09
CA VAL A 335 -33.99 -8.47 0.32
C VAL A 335 -35.50 -8.29 0.42
N ILE A 336 -35.97 -7.14 0.90
CA ILE A 336 -37.35 -6.73 0.81
C ILE A 336 -37.53 -5.91 -0.47
N ASP A 337 -38.40 -6.33 -1.36
CA ASP A 337 -38.79 -5.51 -2.51
C ASP A 337 -39.63 -4.30 -2.04
N GLU A 338 -39.19 -3.11 -2.33
CA GLU A 338 -39.81 -1.86 -1.81
C GLU A 338 -41.23 -1.65 -2.33
N ALA A 339 -41.54 -2.11 -3.53
CA ALA A 339 -42.86 -1.90 -4.14
C ALA A 339 -43.92 -2.85 -3.59
N THR A 340 -43.54 -4.09 -3.29
CA THR A 340 -44.46 -5.17 -2.89
C THR A 340 -44.41 -5.48 -1.40
N GLY A 341 -43.35 -5.12 -0.72
CA GLY A 341 -43.03 -5.55 0.64
C GLY A 341 -42.68 -7.03 0.77
N ALA A 342 -42.53 -7.76 -0.34
CA ALA A 342 -42.20 -9.17 -0.34
C ALA A 342 -40.73 -9.42 -0.14
N VAL A 343 -40.39 -10.49 0.58
CA VAL A 343 -39.01 -10.98 0.67
C VAL A 343 -38.68 -11.80 -0.58
N VAL A 344 -37.71 -11.36 -1.34
CA VAL A 344 -37.29 -11.96 -2.60
C VAL A 344 -35.76 -12.08 -2.68
N PRO A 345 -35.21 -13.01 -3.48
CA PRO A 345 -33.79 -12.96 -3.85
C PRO A 345 -33.43 -11.62 -4.49
N TYR A 346 -32.26 -11.08 -4.16
CA TYR A 346 -31.87 -9.72 -4.60
C TYR A 346 -31.87 -9.55 -6.13
N GLN A 347 -31.62 -10.62 -6.90
CA GLN A 347 -31.66 -10.59 -8.36
C GLN A 347 -33.08 -10.42 -8.94
N GLN A 348 -34.11 -10.62 -8.13
CA GLN A 348 -35.52 -10.52 -8.56
C GLN A 348 -36.13 -9.14 -8.38
N THR A 349 -35.39 -8.19 -7.81
CA THR A 349 -35.82 -6.80 -7.70
C THR A 349 -34.72 -5.84 -8.15
N THR A 350 -35.11 -4.71 -8.69
CA THR A 350 -34.20 -3.60 -9.02
C THR A 350 -34.30 -2.47 -7.99
N ASN A 351 -35.23 -2.57 -7.05
CA ASN A 351 -35.42 -1.56 -6.01
C ASN A 351 -35.65 -2.22 -4.63
N PRO A 352 -34.60 -2.74 -4.02
CA PRO A 352 -34.68 -3.27 -2.67
C PRO A 352 -34.90 -2.15 -1.64
N SER A 353 -35.62 -2.46 -0.56
CA SER A 353 -35.75 -1.56 0.58
C SER A 353 -34.46 -1.51 1.39
N LEU A 354 -34.06 -0.31 1.81
CA LEU A 354 -32.94 -0.15 2.74
C LEU A 354 -33.32 -0.47 4.18
N SER A 355 -34.60 -0.26 4.55
CA SER A 355 -35.07 -0.50 5.92
C SER A 355 -36.25 -1.47 5.93
N GLY A 356 -36.30 -2.31 6.94
CA GLY A 356 -37.42 -3.22 7.16
C GLY A 356 -37.12 -4.32 8.15
N THR A 357 -38.17 -4.71 8.87
CA THR A 357 -38.17 -5.88 9.76
C THR A 357 -39.34 -6.75 9.38
N VAL A 358 -39.12 -8.01 9.06
CA VAL A 358 -40.16 -8.95 8.64
C VAL A 358 -39.93 -10.33 9.24
N GLU A 359 -41.01 -11.13 9.31
CA GLU A 359 -40.90 -12.55 9.63
C GLU A 359 -40.68 -13.36 8.34
N PHE A 360 -39.61 -14.09 8.27
CA PHE A 360 -39.25 -14.91 7.11
C PHE A 360 -38.68 -16.25 7.53
N ARG A 361 -39.27 -17.35 7.03
CA ARG A 361 -38.86 -18.74 7.34
C ARG A 361 -38.80 -19.06 8.85
N GLY A 362 -39.65 -18.37 9.64
CA GLY A 362 -39.72 -18.58 11.09
C GLY A 362 -38.69 -17.82 11.91
N ALA A 363 -37.96 -16.89 11.29
CA ALA A 363 -37.02 -15.98 11.94
C ALA A 363 -37.44 -14.51 11.73
N THR A 364 -37.19 -13.68 12.72
CA THR A 364 -37.27 -12.22 12.55
C THR A 364 -36.01 -11.74 11.85
N VAL A 365 -36.16 -11.16 10.66
CA VAL A 365 -35.05 -10.67 9.85
C VAL A 365 -35.14 -9.16 9.68
N ARG A 366 -33.97 -8.51 9.63
CA ARG A 366 -33.81 -7.07 9.45
C ARG A 366 -32.77 -6.77 8.39
N THR A 367 -32.86 -5.60 7.77
CA THR A 367 -31.84 -5.16 6.83
C THR A 367 -30.52 -4.85 7.55
N VAL A 368 -29.39 -5.03 6.86
CA VAL A 368 -28.07 -4.61 7.36
C VAL A 368 -28.06 -3.12 7.70
N TYR A 369 -28.75 -2.29 6.93
CA TYR A 369 -28.82 -0.85 7.20
C TYR A 369 -29.50 -0.54 8.54
N ASP A 370 -30.61 -1.21 8.88
CA ASP A 370 -31.26 -1.03 10.19
C ASP A 370 -30.36 -1.43 11.36
N LEU A 371 -29.51 -2.46 11.17
CA LEU A 371 -28.53 -2.86 12.17
C LEU A 371 -27.40 -1.84 12.30
N LEU A 372 -27.01 -1.20 11.20
CA LEU A 372 -26.07 -0.07 11.24
C LEU A 372 -26.67 1.08 12.06
N LEU A 373 -27.93 1.45 11.81
CA LEU A 373 -28.60 2.52 12.57
C LEU A 373 -28.64 2.23 14.06
N ASP A 374 -28.94 0.98 14.45
CA ASP A 374 -28.92 0.57 15.86
C ASP A 374 -27.52 0.73 16.47
N SER A 375 -26.48 0.37 15.73
CA SER A 375 -25.10 0.49 16.20
C SER A 375 -24.67 1.96 16.36
N LEU A 376 -25.14 2.83 15.48
CA LEU A 376 -24.85 4.26 15.51
C LEU A 376 -25.56 5.00 16.66
N ALA A 377 -26.64 4.44 17.23
CA ALA A 377 -27.42 5.07 18.30
C ALA A 377 -26.60 5.40 19.57
N ASN A 378 -25.44 4.78 19.73
CA ASN A 378 -24.54 5.01 20.85
C ASN A 378 -23.54 6.16 20.62
N TYR A 379 -23.52 6.75 19.44
CA TYR A 379 -22.57 7.76 19.02
C TYR A 379 -23.27 9.07 18.67
N SER A 380 -22.58 10.18 18.86
CA SER A 380 -23.04 11.49 18.45
C SER A 380 -21.88 12.33 17.90
N VAL A 381 -22.19 13.42 17.23
CA VAL A 381 -21.14 14.38 16.81
C VAL A 381 -20.44 15.00 18.00
N ASP A 382 -21.15 15.24 19.11
CA ASP A 382 -20.55 15.78 20.35
C ASP A 382 -19.59 14.78 20.99
N TRP A 383 -19.95 13.49 21.01
CA TRP A 383 -19.04 12.42 21.44
C TRP A 383 -17.76 12.39 20.57
N ALA A 384 -17.92 12.48 19.24
CA ALA A 384 -16.77 12.51 18.34
C ALA A 384 -15.91 13.75 18.57
N SER A 385 -16.54 14.90 18.82
CA SER A 385 -15.83 16.15 19.14
C SER A 385 -15.01 16.06 20.41
N GLU A 386 -15.56 15.47 21.46
CA GLU A 386 -14.86 15.27 22.73
C GLU A 386 -13.61 14.39 22.58
N ILE A 387 -13.70 13.32 21.81
CA ILE A 387 -12.61 12.37 21.59
C ILE A 387 -11.53 12.92 20.66
N THR A 388 -11.95 13.54 19.55
CA THR A 388 -11.03 14.00 18.51
C THR A 388 -10.39 15.36 18.77
N GLY A 389 -11.00 16.14 19.66
CA GLY A 389 -10.66 17.55 19.86
C GLY A 389 -11.10 18.47 18.73
N ILE A 390 -11.79 17.95 17.70
CA ILE A 390 -12.33 18.73 16.59
C ILE A 390 -13.68 19.31 17.01
N PRO A 391 -13.94 20.61 16.86
CA PRO A 391 -15.25 21.19 17.19
C PRO A 391 -16.40 20.49 16.45
N ALA A 392 -17.52 20.22 17.14
CA ALA A 392 -18.67 19.51 16.58
C ALA A 392 -19.18 20.13 15.27
N GLU A 393 -19.24 21.46 15.19
CA GLU A 393 -19.65 22.17 13.97
C GLU A 393 -18.67 21.94 12.80
N LYS A 394 -17.38 21.75 13.09
CA LYS A 394 -16.39 21.44 12.04
C LYS A 394 -16.56 20.00 11.54
N ILE A 395 -16.89 19.04 12.41
CA ILE A 395 -17.20 17.66 12.01
C ILE A 395 -18.44 17.65 11.09
N LYS A 396 -19.47 18.42 11.43
CA LYS A 396 -20.69 18.55 10.60
C LYS A 396 -20.38 19.16 9.24
N GLU A 397 -19.66 20.29 9.21
CA GLU A 397 -19.20 20.93 7.97
C GLU A 397 -18.42 19.95 7.07
N LEU A 398 -17.48 19.21 7.67
CA LEU A 398 -16.67 18.23 6.93
C LEU A 398 -17.53 17.09 6.38
N ALA A 399 -18.51 16.62 7.15
CA ALA A 399 -19.45 15.58 6.73
C ALA A 399 -20.32 16.03 5.55
N GLU A 400 -20.83 17.25 5.60
CA GLU A 400 -21.65 17.85 4.52
C GLU A 400 -20.82 18.02 3.24
N LEU A 401 -19.61 18.60 3.35
CA LEU A 401 -18.71 18.75 2.22
C LEU A 401 -18.33 17.40 1.59
N TYR A 402 -18.12 16.39 2.44
CA TYR A 402 -17.79 15.05 1.94
C TYR A 402 -18.97 14.39 1.23
N ALA A 403 -20.18 14.52 1.77
CA ALA A 403 -21.40 13.95 1.19
C ALA A 403 -21.82 14.66 -0.11
N GLU A 404 -21.54 15.96 -0.25
CA GLU A 404 -21.85 16.71 -1.48
C GLU A 404 -21.15 16.12 -2.71
N GLY A 405 -19.94 15.59 -2.54
CA GLY A 405 -19.15 14.91 -3.57
C GLY A 405 -19.04 15.61 -4.93
N PRO A 406 -18.28 15.03 -5.86
CA PRO A 406 -17.41 13.86 -5.72
C PRO A 406 -16.25 14.11 -4.75
N SER A 407 -16.07 13.21 -3.80
CA SER A 407 -15.08 13.32 -2.74
C SER A 407 -14.14 12.13 -2.69
N SER A 408 -12.83 12.40 -2.54
CA SER A 408 -11.80 11.38 -2.35
C SER A 408 -11.28 11.41 -0.92
N LEU A 409 -11.11 10.23 -0.31
CA LEU A 409 -10.57 10.03 1.02
C LEU A 409 -9.18 9.40 0.92
N ALA A 410 -8.13 10.20 1.14
CA ALA A 410 -6.74 9.76 1.06
C ALA A 410 -6.17 9.53 2.45
N LEU A 411 -5.92 8.26 2.77
CA LEU A 411 -5.50 7.81 4.09
C LEU A 411 -3.98 7.68 4.18
N GLY A 412 -3.42 7.98 5.34
CA GLY A 412 -2.00 7.79 5.60
C GLY A 412 -1.68 6.37 6.05
N TRP A 413 -0.57 5.85 5.61
CA TRP A 413 -0.05 4.56 6.08
C TRP A 413 0.61 4.64 7.46
N GLY A 414 0.96 5.80 7.93
CA GLY A 414 1.78 5.98 9.12
C GLY A 414 0.99 5.93 10.43
N GLY A 415 0.54 7.10 10.88
CA GLY A 415 0.01 7.29 12.22
C GLY A 415 -1.31 6.60 12.50
N ASN A 416 -2.22 6.58 11.56
CA ASN A 416 -3.56 6.02 11.72
C ASN A 416 -3.68 4.54 11.35
N ASP A 417 -2.65 3.96 10.74
CA ASP A 417 -2.63 2.54 10.39
C ASP A 417 -1.96 1.67 11.48
N LYS A 418 -1.01 2.25 12.22
CA LYS A 418 -0.15 1.54 13.18
C LYS A 418 -0.58 1.73 14.63
N ILE A 419 -1.86 1.70 14.87
CA ILE A 419 -2.47 1.86 16.20
C ILE A 419 -3.37 0.66 16.51
N ALA A 420 -3.67 0.48 17.78
CA ALA A 420 -4.69 -0.48 18.18
C ALA A 420 -6.05 -0.10 17.59
N ASN A 421 -6.80 -1.08 17.10
CA ASN A 421 -8.11 -0.89 16.46
C ASN A 421 -8.09 -0.03 15.17
N ALA A 422 -6.99 0.00 14.44
CA ALA A 422 -6.91 0.67 13.15
C ALA A 422 -7.89 0.06 12.11
N ASP A 423 -8.21 -1.22 12.25
CA ASP A 423 -9.24 -1.93 11.49
C ASP A 423 -10.63 -1.30 11.66
N VAL A 424 -10.97 -0.83 12.86
CA VAL A 424 -12.24 -0.11 13.10
C VAL A 424 -12.28 1.19 12.31
N ALA A 425 -11.18 1.93 12.25
CA ALA A 425 -11.09 3.16 11.45
C ALA A 425 -11.20 2.85 9.95
N GLY A 426 -10.56 1.79 9.47
CA GLY A 426 -10.67 1.32 8.08
C GLY A 426 -12.09 0.92 7.71
N HIS A 427 -12.77 0.17 8.59
CA HIS A 427 -14.17 -0.20 8.40
C HIS A 427 -15.08 1.04 8.38
N ALA A 428 -14.90 1.98 9.31
CA ALA A 428 -15.68 3.21 9.36
C ALA A 428 -15.49 4.08 8.10
N ALA A 429 -14.25 4.13 7.57
CA ALA A 429 -13.99 4.80 6.30
C ALA A 429 -14.76 4.14 5.13
N ALA A 430 -14.83 2.81 5.07
CA ALA A 430 -15.63 2.09 4.08
C ALA A 430 -17.13 2.38 4.23
N VAL A 431 -17.65 2.43 5.46
CA VAL A 431 -19.04 2.80 5.74
C VAL A 431 -19.35 4.23 5.26
N LEU A 432 -18.46 5.19 5.55
CA LEU A 432 -18.59 6.58 5.10
C LEU A 432 -18.70 6.67 3.57
N VAL A 433 -17.83 5.96 2.87
CA VAL A 433 -17.82 5.88 1.40
C VAL A 433 -19.10 5.22 0.87
N ALA A 434 -19.54 4.12 1.49
CA ALA A 434 -20.71 3.37 1.08
C ALA A 434 -22.01 4.18 1.25
N LEU A 435 -22.13 4.94 2.33
CA LEU A 435 -23.30 5.79 2.58
C LEU A 435 -23.42 6.94 1.57
N THR A 436 -22.28 7.49 1.14
CA THR A 436 -22.26 8.69 0.27
C THR A 436 -22.04 8.35 -1.21
N GLY A 437 -21.81 7.08 -1.55
CA GLY A 437 -21.51 6.65 -2.92
C GLY A 437 -20.24 7.28 -3.50
N ASN A 438 -19.30 7.71 -2.64
CA ASN A 438 -18.03 8.32 -3.06
C ASN A 438 -16.98 7.26 -3.45
N VAL A 439 -17.37 6.36 -4.34
CA VAL A 439 -16.51 5.32 -4.93
C VAL A 439 -17.00 4.93 -6.32
N GLY A 440 -16.10 4.50 -7.20
CA GLY A 440 -16.45 4.02 -8.54
C GLY A 440 -16.87 5.09 -9.54
N LYS A 441 -16.80 6.36 -9.18
CA LYS A 441 -17.14 7.53 -10.01
C LYS A 441 -15.89 8.42 -10.15
N PRO A 442 -15.72 9.18 -11.25
CA PRO A 442 -14.62 10.14 -11.37
C PRO A 442 -14.55 11.10 -10.19
N GLY A 443 -13.37 11.30 -9.64
CA GLY A 443 -13.13 12.18 -8.49
C GLY A 443 -13.50 11.61 -7.13
N THR A 444 -13.89 10.33 -7.06
CA THR A 444 -14.26 9.66 -5.81
C THR A 444 -13.30 8.52 -5.48
N GLY A 445 -13.28 8.08 -4.23
CA GLY A 445 -12.56 6.89 -3.79
C GLY A 445 -11.98 7.00 -2.40
N VAL A 446 -11.45 5.88 -1.93
CA VAL A 446 -10.80 5.74 -0.63
C VAL A 446 -9.58 4.84 -0.75
N GLY A 447 -8.56 5.10 0.01
CA GLY A 447 -7.43 4.19 0.09
C GLY A 447 -6.25 4.79 0.81
N VAL A 448 -5.39 3.89 1.25
CA VAL A 448 -4.05 4.19 1.77
C VAL A 448 -3.09 4.19 0.58
N TYR A 449 -2.05 5.01 0.59
CA TYR A 449 -1.14 5.17 -0.54
C TYR A 449 -1.83 5.53 -1.87
N VAL A 450 -2.79 6.43 -1.84
CA VAL A 450 -3.43 6.89 -3.07
C VAL A 450 -2.38 7.28 -4.11
N GLY A 451 -2.36 6.54 -5.22
CA GLY A 451 -1.39 6.70 -6.28
C GLY A 451 -0.06 5.97 -6.10
N GLY A 452 0.16 5.27 -5.00
CA GLY A 452 1.30 4.38 -4.82
C GLY A 452 1.02 3.00 -5.44
N THR A 453 1.88 2.54 -6.30
CA THR A 453 1.80 1.17 -6.83
C THR A 453 2.68 0.26 -5.99
N TYR A 454 2.20 -0.18 -4.86
CA TYR A 454 2.91 -1.16 -4.04
C TYR A 454 2.68 -2.61 -4.47
N ASN A 455 1.98 -2.84 -5.54
CA ASN A 455 1.54 -4.17 -5.92
C ASN A 455 2.48 -4.85 -6.91
N CYS A 456 3.66 -5.22 -6.43
CA CYS A 456 4.36 -6.36 -7.00
C CYS A 456 3.88 -7.59 -6.25
N HIS A 457 2.84 -8.23 -6.73
CA HIS A 457 2.25 -9.39 -6.09
C HIS A 457 3.19 -10.57 -6.07
N THR A 458 3.52 -10.97 -4.90
CA THR A 458 4.25 -12.18 -4.59
C THR A 458 3.34 -13.37 -4.28
N ALA A 459 2.03 -13.16 -4.35
CA ALA A 459 1.06 -14.23 -4.10
C ALA A 459 1.35 -15.50 -4.93
N ALA A 460 1.76 -15.32 -6.19
CA ALA A 460 2.15 -16.45 -7.03
C ALA A 460 3.49 -17.12 -6.65
N LEU A 461 4.37 -16.44 -5.90
CA LEU A 461 5.64 -17.03 -5.44
C LEU A 461 5.51 -17.65 -4.05
N GLY A 462 4.51 -17.24 -3.26
CA GLY A 462 4.24 -17.76 -1.93
C GLY A 462 3.89 -19.25 -1.94
N GLU A 463 3.08 -19.68 -2.89
CA GLU A 463 2.70 -21.09 -3.05
C GLU A 463 3.88 -22.00 -3.41
N TRP A 464 4.92 -21.46 -4.05
CA TRP A 464 6.11 -22.23 -4.47
C TRP A 464 7.18 -22.29 -3.39
N ALA A 465 7.10 -21.48 -2.38
CA ALA A 465 8.17 -21.27 -1.42
C ALA A 465 7.86 -21.79 -0.01
N LEU A 466 6.63 -22.18 0.25
CA LEU A 466 6.25 -22.75 1.54
C LEU A 466 6.65 -24.23 1.59
N PRO A 467 7.32 -24.68 2.65
CA PRO A 467 7.55 -26.11 2.87
C PRO A 467 6.21 -26.85 2.96
N GLU A 468 6.14 -28.10 2.48
CA GLU A 468 4.94 -28.95 2.52
C GLU A 468 4.33 -29.12 3.94
N ASP A 469 5.05 -28.77 4.98
CA ASP A 469 4.62 -28.84 6.39
C ASP A 469 4.01 -27.49 6.87
N GLY A 470 3.51 -26.68 5.95
CA GLY A 470 3.04 -25.31 6.12
C GLY A 470 2.50 -24.93 7.50
N CYS A 471 3.32 -24.20 8.24
CA CYS A 471 2.85 -23.40 9.36
C CYS A 471 2.95 -21.92 8.99
N CYS A 472 1.81 -21.30 8.70
CA CYS A 472 1.64 -19.87 8.81
C CYS A 472 1.39 -19.47 10.25
#